data_ef45b4fc82b6f6d81e9805ec9eb49f97
#
_entry.id   ef45b4fc82b6f6d81e9805ec9eb49f97
#
_cell.length_a   1.000
_cell.length_b   1.000
_cell.length_c   1.000
_cell.angle_alpha   90.00
_cell.angle_beta   90.00
_cell.angle_gamma   90.00
#
_symmetry.space_group_name_H-M   'P 1'
#
loop_
_entity.id
_entity.type
_entity.pdbx_description
1 polymer ?
#
loop_
_entity_poly.entity_id
_entity_poly.type
_entity_poly.pdbx_seq_one_letter_code
_entity_poly.pdbx_strand_id
1 'polypeptide(L)'
;LDTEAGQVRAVVTERGAIPCRAVILAAGAWSRLFCGNLGIDLPQVRVRSSVLRTAPAAGGPQVALGNGRFAIRPRADGGYTVARRGRTPVQLTADVLRQARRFSPGILKYRREIAVTVDGSLRDDLRTPRHWSGDQVTPFEVCRVLDPEPQVATLARALHDVARVFPALAGVPVVERWGGIIDVTPDGVPVIDQTPGLAGLVIATGFSGHGFGLGPGAGQLAAELATGTEPLVDPAPFRLDRFGSVASPETTRSTAPDSPSP
;
A
#
# COMPACT_ATOMS: atom_id res chain seq x y z
N LEU A 1 -6.94 13.41 -11.33
CA LEU A 1 -7.83 14.43 -10.77
C LEU A 1 -7.91 15.60 -11.73
N ASP A 2 -9.09 16.22 -11.81
CA ASP A 2 -9.27 17.54 -12.37
C ASP A 2 -9.15 18.56 -11.25
N THR A 3 -8.29 19.58 -11.45
CA THR A 3 -7.94 20.58 -10.43
C THR A 3 -7.93 21.98 -11.01
N GLU A 4 -8.42 22.95 -10.25
CA GLU A 4 -8.41 24.35 -10.63
C GLU A 4 -7.93 25.21 -9.44
N ALA A 5 -7.00 26.10 -9.67
CA ALA A 5 -6.42 27.00 -8.67
C ALA A 5 -5.97 26.27 -7.37
N GLY A 6 -5.38 25.07 -7.49
CA GLY A 6 -4.92 24.29 -6.35
C GLY A 6 -6.03 23.59 -5.56
N GLN A 7 -7.22 23.44 -6.16
CA GLN A 7 -8.35 22.72 -5.54
C GLN A 7 -8.84 21.58 -6.41
N VAL A 8 -9.29 20.49 -5.80
CA VAL A 8 -9.97 19.40 -6.47
C VAL A 8 -11.33 19.88 -6.99
N ARG A 9 -11.65 19.55 -8.25
CA ARG A 9 -12.94 19.83 -8.91
C ARG A 9 -13.67 18.54 -9.30
N ALA A 10 -12.94 17.56 -9.78
CA ALA A 10 -13.54 16.29 -10.19
C ALA A 10 -12.53 15.14 -10.13
N VAL A 11 -13.05 13.92 -10.04
CA VAL A 11 -12.32 12.70 -10.34
C VAL A 11 -12.62 12.31 -11.78
N VAL A 12 -11.57 12.24 -12.60
CA VAL A 12 -11.69 11.79 -14.00
C VAL A 12 -11.61 10.27 -14.03
N THR A 13 -12.57 9.63 -14.63
CA THR A 13 -12.68 8.19 -14.79
C THR A 13 -12.91 7.83 -16.25
N GLU A 14 -12.80 6.57 -16.63
CA GLU A 14 -13.15 6.04 -17.96
C GLU A 14 -14.62 6.27 -18.32
N ARG A 15 -15.47 6.53 -17.34
CA ARG A 15 -16.91 6.79 -17.52
C ARG A 15 -17.26 8.28 -17.48
N GLY A 16 -16.24 9.15 -17.45
CA GLY A 16 -16.39 10.59 -17.38
C GLY A 16 -15.91 11.20 -16.06
N ALA A 17 -16.03 12.49 -15.94
CA ALA A 17 -15.67 13.24 -14.76
C ALA A 17 -16.78 13.21 -13.72
N ILE A 18 -16.42 12.97 -12.45
CA ILE A 18 -17.32 13.00 -11.30
C ILE A 18 -16.99 14.27 -10.51
N PRO A 19 -17.83 15.33 -10.57
CA PRO A 19 -17.62 16.54 -9.81
C PRO A 19 -17.62 16.28 -8.30
N CYS A 20 -16.63 16.80 -7.59
CA CYS A 20 -16.52 16.65 -6.15
C CYS A 20 -15.70 17.78 -5.53
N ARG A 21 -15.90 18.03 -4.24
CA ARG A 21 -15.14 19.03 -3.49
C ARG A 21 -14.00 18.43 -2.68
N ALA A 22 -14.07 17.14 -2.41
CA ALA A 22 -13.07 16.39 -1.67
C ALA A 22 -12.92 14.98 -2.23
N VAL A 23 -11.71 14.46 -2.15
CA VAL A 23 -11.32 13.09 -2.54
C VAL A 23 -10.48 12.50 -1.43
N ILE A 24 -10.81 11.28 -1.02
CA ILE A 24 -9.98 10.48 -0.13
C ILE A 24 -9.22 9.46 -0.98
N LEU A 25 -7.90 9.60 -1.07
CA LEU A 25 -7.02 8.65 -1.74
C LEU A 25 -6.68 7.50 -0.79
N ALA A 26 -7.45 6.42 -0.88
CA ALA A 26 -7.26 5.19 -0.11
C ALA A 26 -6.82 4.02 -1.02
N ALA A 27 -5.90 4.28 -1.94
CA ALA A 27 -5.53 3.36 -3.01
C ALA A 27 -4.40 2.37 -2.63
N GLY A 28 -4.02 2.30 -1.34
CA GLY A 28 -3.02 1.34 -0.84
C GLY A 28 -1.72 1.39 -1.66
N ALA A 29 -1.31 0.27 -2.21
CA ALA A 29 -0.06 0.15 -2.95
C ALA A 29 0.02 0.98 -4.26
N TRP A 30 -1.08 1.50 -4.76
CA TRP A 30 -1.10 2.43 -5.89
C TRP A 30 -0.96 3.91 -5.48
N SER A 31 -1.14 4.23 -4.19
CA SER A 31 -1.19 5.62 -3.73
C SER A 31 0.07 6.40 -4.08
N ARG A 32 1.27 5.78 -3.95
CA ARG A 32 2.51 6.43 -4.32
C ARG A 32 2.57 6.81 -5.80
N LEU A 33 2.14 5.91 -6.68
CA LEU A 33 2.13 6.17 -8.12
C LEU A 33 1.16 7.29 -8.46
N PHE A 34 -0.02 7.29 -7.86
CA PHE A 34 -1.02 8.33 -8.02
C PHE A 34 -0.53 9.69 -7.50
N CYS A 35 0.05 9.73 -6.31
CA CYS A 35 0.66 10.93 -5.72
C CYS A 35 1.78 11.48 -6.61
N GLY A 36 2.63 10.59 -7.15
CA GLY A 36 3.73 10.97 -8.04
C GLY A 36 3.27 11.71 -9.30
N ASN A 37 2.13 11.30 -9.89
CA ASN A 37 1.54 12.01 -11.02
C ASN A 37 1.06 13.42 -10.67
N LEU A 38 0.78 13.68 -9.39
CA LEU A 38 0.40 15.00 -8.86
C LEU A 38 1.59 15.79 -8.29
N GLY A 39 2.82 15.31 -8.46
CA GLY A 39 4.02 15.94 -7.88
C GLY A 39 4.17 15.77 -6.37
N ILE A 40 3.36 14.91 -5.74
CA ILE A 40 3.39 14.65 -4.30
C ILE A 40 4.33 13.48 -4.03
N ASP A 41 5.39 13.72 -3.25
CA ASP A 41 6.32 12.66 -2.86
C ASP A 41 5.83 11.92 -1.61
N LEU A 42 5.13 10.82 -1.83
CA LEU A 42 4.66 9.91 -0.79
C LEU A 42 5.74 8.85 -0.50
N PRO A 43 6.37 8.83 0.69
CA PRO A 43 7.38 7.83 1.04
C PRO A 43 6.73 6.49 1.39
N GLN A 44 6.52 5.69 0.36
CA GLN A 44 5.88 4.39 0.43
C GLN A 44 6.62 3.40 -0.46
N VAL A 45 6.79 2.16 0.00
CA VAL A 45 7.30 1.03 -0.79
C VAL A 45 6.30 -0.11 -0.77
N ARG A 46 6.39 -0.97 -1.79
CA ARG A 46 5.56 -2.15 -1.94
C ARG A 46 6.32 -3.38 -1.49
N VAL A 47 5.68 -4.21 -0.66
CA VAL A 47 6.23 -5.47 -0.16
C VAL A 47 5.28 -6.60 -0.50
N ARG A 48 5.78 -7.64 -1.17
CA ARG A 48 4.99 -8.83 -1.49
C ARG A 48 4.88 -9.72 -0.26
N SER A 49 3.67 -10.07 0.11
CA SER A 49 3.35 -11.07 1.12
C SER A 49 2.62 -12.24 0.49
N SER A 50 2.68 -13.40 1.16
CA SER A 50 1.98 -14.60 0.69
C SER A 50 1.32 -15.31 1.86
N VAL A 51 0.15 -15.84 1.59
CA VAL A 51 -0.70 -16.53 2.55
C VAL A 51 -1.21 -17.81 1.92
N LEU A 52 -1.49 -18.80 2.76
CA LEU A 52 -2.18 -20.02 2.33
C LEU A 52 -3.33 -20.36 3.27
N ARG A 53 -4.25 -21.19 2.78
CA ARG A 53 -5.22 -21.89 3.62
C ARG A 53 -5.08 -23.39 3.48
N THR A 54 -5.30 -24.07 4.60
CA THR A 54 -5.28 -25.54 4.67
C THR A 54 -6.69 -26.11 4.55
N ALA A 55 -6.77 -27.39 4.26
CA ALA A 55 -7.96 -28.17 4.53
C ALA A 55 -8.30 -28.20 6.03
N PRO A 56 -9.54 -28.54 6.41
CA PRO A 56 -9.91 -28.77 7.81
C PRO A 56 -8.97 -29.79 8.46
N ALA A 57 -8.53 -29.51 9.69
CA ALA A 57 -7.65 -30.39 10.46
C ALA A 57 -7.85 -30.16 11.96
N ALA A 58 -7.76 -31.22 12.75
CA ALA A 58 -7.82 -31.14 14.20
C ALA A 58 -6.41 -30.95 14.81
N GLY A 59 -6.35 -30.54 16.07
CA GLY A 59 -5.10 -30.46 16.83
C GLY A 59 -4.27 -29.20 16.64
N GLY A 60 -4.77 -28.23 15.89
CA GLY A 60 -4.18 -26.90 15.80
C GLY A 60 -4.74 -25.91 16.83
N PRO A 61 -4.25 -24.66 16.82
CA PRO A 61 -4.69 -23.64 17.76
C PRO A 61 -6.16 -23.26 17.54
N GLN A 62 -6.85 -22.89 18.64
CA GLN A 62 -8.23 -22.39 18.60
C GLN A 62 -8.30 -20.87 18.51
N VAL A 63 -7.16 -20.18 18.59
CA VAL A 63 -7.03 -18.73 18.51
C VAL A 63 -5.97 -18.34 17.47
N ALA A 64 -6.00 -17.10 17.01
CA ALA A 64 -4.93 -16.58 16.17
C ALA A 64 -3.63 -16.48 16.97
N LEU A 65 -2.58 -17.10 16.45
CA LEU A 65 -1.24 -17.13 17.05
C LEU A 65 -0.20 -16.63 16.07
N GLY A 66 0.87 -16.04 16.62
CA GLY A 66 2.04 -15.67 15.82
C GLY A 66 3.32 -15.73 16.65
N ASN A 67 4.42 -16.11 16.01
CA ASN A 67 5.76 -16.03 16.54
C ASN A 67 6.69 -15.38 15.52
N GLY A 68 8.00 -15.37 15.75
CA GLY A 68 8.99 -14.80 14.80
C GLY A 68 9.12 -15.57 13.48
N ARG A 69 8.40 -16.67 13.25
CA ARG A 69 8.54 -17.52 12.05
C ARG A 69 7.25 -17.64 11.24
N PHE A 70 6.10 -17.73 11.90
CA PHE A 70 4.80 -17.86 11.24
C PHE A 70 3.70 -17.16 12.01
N ALA A 71 2.59 -16.91 11.33
CA ALA A 71 1.29 -16.62 11.91
C ALA A 71 0.30 -17.69 11.43
N ILE A 72 -0.58 -18.12 12.34
CA ILE A 72 -1.63 -19.11 12.06
C ILE A 72 -2.93 -18.62 12.69
N ARG A 73 -4.03 -18.76 11.97
CA ARG A 73 -5.37 -18.39 12.43
C ARG A 73 -6.35 -19.47 12.06
N PRO A 74 -7.19 -19.96 13.01
CA PRO A 74 -8.27 -20.88 12.70
C PRO A 74 -9.31 -20.21 11.80
N ARG A 75 -9.95 -20.99 10.97
CA ARG A 75 -11.01 -20.62 10.02
C ARG A 75 -12.33 -21.24 10.43
N ALA A 76 -13.44 -20.64 10.01
CA ALA A 76 -14.77 -21.17 10.27
C ALA A 76 -15.02 -22.54 9.60
N ASP A 77 -14.29 -22.85 8.50
CA ASP A 77 -14.35 -24.13 7.80
C ASP A 77 -13.52 -25.25 8.47
N GLY A 78 -12.92 -24.98 9.64
CA GLY A 78 -12.07 -25.94 10.37
C GLY A 78 -10.64 -26.01 9.86
N GLY A 79 -10.28 -25.30 8.79
CA GLY A 79 -8.91 -25.17 8.31
C GLY A 79 -8.14 -24.02 9.00
N TYR A 80 -6.97 -23.73 8.49
CA TYR A 80 -6.11 -22.65 9.01
C TYR A 80 -5.64 -21.73 7.90
N THR A 81 -5.60 -20.43 8.18
CA THR A 81 -4.83 -19.47 7.40
C THR A 81 -3.43 -19.39 7.98
N VAL A 82 -2.40 -19.56 7.14
CA VAL A 82 -0.99 -19.54 7.54
C VAL A 82 -0.23 -18.54 6.68
N ALA A 83 0.60 -17.73 7.34
CA ALA A 83 1.52 -16.79 6.70
C ALA A 83 2.93 -16.92 7.29
N ARG A 84 3.95 -16.62 6.50
CA ARG A 84 5.31 -16.49 6.99
C ARG A 84 5.46 -15.18 7.78
N ARG A 85 6.17 -15.24 8.89
CA ARG A 85 6.67 -14.09 9.64
C ARG A 85 8.21 -14.14 9.72
N GLY A 86 8.79 -13.10 10.30
CA GLY A 86 10.23 -12.95 10.40
C GLY A 86 10.80 -12.34 9.13
N ARG A 87 11.82 -12.96 8.52
CA ARG A 87 12.54 -12.39 7.40
C ARG A 87 11.63 -12.17 6.19
N THR A 88 11.23 -10.92 5.98
CA THR A 88 10.32 -10.49 4.92
C THR A 88 11.11 -10.21 3.65
N PRO A 89 10.81 -10.88 2.53
CA PRO A 89 11.42 -10.55 1.25
C PRO A 89 10.88 -9.22 0.73
N VAL A 90 11.78 -8.26 0.57
CA VAL A 90 11.50 -6.96 -0.06
C VAL A 90 12.08 -6.99 -1.46
N GLN A 91 11.22 -6.88 -2.47
CA GLN A 91 11.65 -6.86 -3.86
C GLN A 91 12.38 -5.53 -4.15
N LEU A 92 13.53 -5.62 -4.81
CA LEU A 92 14.23 -4.44 -5.27
C LEU A 92 13.43 -3.80 -6.41
N THR A 93 12.85 -2.63 -6.15
CA THR A 93 12.11 -1.83 -7.12
C THR A 93 12.75 -0.46 -7.28
N ALA A 94 12.38 0.28 -8.32
CA ALA A 94 12.83 1.67 -8.47
C ALA A 94 12.37 2.54 -7.28
N ASP A 95 11.21 2.26 -6.70
CA ASP A 95 10.72 2.98 -5.52
C ASP A 95 11.54 2.67 -4.27
N VAL A 96 11.97 1.42 -4.06
CA VAL A 96 12.89 1.06 -2.97
C VAL A 96 14.19 1.84 -3.09
N LEU A 97 14.75 1.96 -4.30
CA LEU A 97 15.97 2.75 -4.54
C LEU A 97 15.75 4.24 -4.29
N ARG A 98 14.67 4.82 -4.82
CA ARG A 98 14.35 6.25 -4.64
C ARG A 98 14.09 6.62 -3.18
N GLN A 99 13.51 5.71 -2.41
CA GLN A 99 13.18 5.94 -1.01
C GLN A 99 14.23 5.41 -0.02
N ALA A 100 15.34 4.84 -0.51
CA ALA A 100 16.36 4.18 0.31
C ALA A 100 16.85 5.06 1.48
N ARG A 101 17.02 6.37 1.26
CA ARG A 101 17.44 7.30 2.32
C ARG A 101 16.41 7.40 3.45
N ARG A 102 15.11 7.48 3.13
CA ARG A 102 14.03 7.60 4.13
C ARG A 102 13.79 6.30 4.87
N PHE A 103 14.00 5.17 4.19
CA PHE A 103 13.85 3.84 4.78
C PHE A 103 15.11 3.36 5.51
N SER A 104 16.27 4.02 5.34
CA SER A 104 17.55 3.57 5.91
C SER A 104 17.53 3.37 7.44
N PRO A 105 16.88 4.21 8.27
CA PRO A 105 16.82 3.97 9.70
C PRO A 105 16.05 2.67 10.04
N GLY A 106 14.93 2.43 9.36
CA GLY A 106 14.15 1.20 9.50
C GLY A 106 14.89 -0.03 9.00
N ILE A 107 15.54 0.07 7.84
CA ILE A 107 16.36 -1.01 7.27
C ILE A 107 17.48 -1.38 8.24
N LEU A 108 18.17 -0.41 8.82
CA LEU A 108 19.25 -0.67 9.77
C LEU A 108 18.75 -1.34 11.05
N LYS A 109 17.61 -0.87 11.58
CA LYS A 109 16.96 -1.44 12.78
C LYS A 109 16.49 -2.87 12.54
N TYR A 110 15.86 -3.13 11.40
CA TYR A 110 15.22 -4.42 11.06
C TYR A 110 16.03 -5.25 10.04
N ARG A 111 17.34 -4.99 9.87
CA ARG A 111 18.20 -5.66 8.88
C ARG A 111 18.21 -7.19 8.93
N ARG A 112 17.92 -7.77 10.11
CA ARG A 112 17.82 -9.22 10.30
C ARG A 112 16.49 -9.79 9.84
N GLU A 113 15.47 -8.94 9.73
CA GLU A 113 14.09 -9.28 9.34
C GLU A 113 13.78 -8.95 7.87
N ILE A 114 14.68 -8.24 7.19
CA ILE A 114 14.54 -7.84 5.80
C ILE A 114 15.47 -8.70 4.94
N ALA A 115 14.94 -9.24 3.85
CA ALA A 115 15.72 -9.89 2.80
C ALA A 115 15.44 -9.19 1.48
N VAL A 116 16.40 -8.41 0.99
CA VAL A 116 16.28 -7.84 -0.35
C VAL A 116 16.39 -8.96 -1.38
N THR A 117 15.42 -9.01 -2.29
CA THR A 117 15.36 -9.97 -3.40
C THR A 117 15.35 -9.22 -4.72
N VAL A 118 16.07 -9.75 -5.71
CA VAL A 118 16.09 -9.21 -7.07
C VAL A 118 15.29 -10.16 -7.95
N ASP A 119 14.23 -9.63 -8.56
CA ASP A 119 13.39 -10.32 -9.52
C ASP A 119 12.99 -9.35 -10.65
N GLY A 120 11.99 -9.68 -11.46
CA GLY A 120 11.48 -8.82 -12.53
C GLY A 120 10.87 -7.49 -12.08
N SER A 121 10.57 -7.33 -10.78
CA SER A 121 9.86 -6.15 -10.24
C SER A 121 10.55 -4.81 -10.52
N LEU A 122 11.89 -4.79 -10.53
CA LEU A 122 12.63 -3.57 -10.89
C LEU A 122 12.38 -3.14 -12.34
N ARG A 123 12.41 -4.10 -13.26
CA ARG A 123 12.17 -3.86 -14.69
C ARG A 123 10.75 -3.39 -14.93
N ASP A 124 9.77 -4.02 -14.28
CA ASP A 124 8.36 -3.69 -14.44
C ASP A 124 8.06 -2.29 -13.85
N ASP A 125 8.66 -1.97 -12.70
CA ASP A 125 8.53 -0.67 -12.07
C ASP A 125 9.19 0.46 -12.91
N LEU A 126 10.32 0.18 -13.57
CA LEU A 126 10.99 1.12 -14.48
C LEU A 126 10.19 1.35 -15.78
N ARG A 127 9.38 0.38 -16.22
CA ARG A 127 8.54 0.48 -17.40
C ARG A 127 7.19 1.15 -17.13
N THR A 128 6.76 1.16 -15.88
CA THR A 128 5.48 1.77 -15.49
C THR A 128 5.56 3.29 -15.67
N PRO A 129 4.69 3.89 -16.49
CA PRO A 129 4.60 5.34 -16.63
C PRO A 129 4.31 5.99 -15.28
N ARG A 130 5.01 7.08 -14.98
CA ARG A 130 4.84 7.79 -13.70
C ARG A 130 4.10 9.12 -13.85
N HIS A 131 3.95 9.57 -15.08
CA HIS A 131 3.19 10.77 -15.44
C HIS A 131 2.28 10.43 -16.61
N TRP A 132 1.05 10.89 -16.53
CA TRP A 132 0.03 10.76 -17.55
C TRP A 132 -0.94 11.93 -17.46
N SER A 133 -1.52 12.31 -18.59
CA SER A 133 -2.61 13.27 -18.72
C SER A 133 -3.98 12.60 -18.65
N GLY A 134 -5.04 13.40 -18.53
CA GLY A 134 -6.41 12.88 -18.37
C GLY A 134 -6.97 12.13 -19.59
N ASP A 135 -6.35 12.25 -20.75
CA ASP A 135 -6.70 11.62 -22.01
C ASP A 135 -5.85 10.37 -22.33
N GLN A 136 -4.90 10.02 -21.49
CA GLN A 136 -4.02 8.87 -21.67
C GLN A 136 -4.50 7.67 -20.84
N VAL A 137 -4.23 6.47 -21.36
CA VAL A 137 -4.43 5.23 -20.61
C VAL A 137 -3.47 5.22 -19.42
N THR A 138 -4.03 5.10 -18.24
CA THR A 138 -3.28 5.15 -16.99
C THR A 138 -2.70 3.78 -16.62
N PRO A 139 -1.66 3.70 -15.79
CA PRO A 139 -1.18 2.42 -15.24
C PRO A 139 -2.26 1.65 -14.47
N PHE A 140 -3.26 2.33 -13.92
CA PHE A 140 -4.37 1.72 -13.17
C PHE A 140 -5.38 1.02 -14.09
N GLU A 141 -5.54 1.50 -15.32
CA GLU A 141 -6.34 0.85 -16.35
C GLU A 141 -5.63 -0.37 -16.93
N VAL A 142 -4.31 -0.30 -17.06
CA VAL A 142 -3.48 -1.44 -17.52
C VAL A 142 -3.45 -2.55 -16.46
N CYS A 143 -3.33 -2.19 -15.19
CA CYS A 143 -3.29 -3.15 -14.06
C CYS A 143 -4.36 -2.77 -13.03
N ARG A 144 -5.55 -3.34 -13.16
CA ARG A 144 -6.69 -3.05 -12.26
C ARG A 144 -6.63 -3.80 -10.94
N VAL A 145 -5.93 -4.93 -10.91
CA VAL A 145 -5.82 -5.79 -9.74
C VAL A 145 -4.36 -6.15 -9.53
N LEU A 146 -3.84 -5.89 -8.31
CA LEU A 146 -2.52 -6.36 -7.88
C LEU A 146 -2.67 -7.76 -7.31
N ASP A 147 -2.48 -8.76 -8.15
CA ASP A 147 -2.55 -10.19 -7.80
C ASP A 147 -1.19 -10.86 -8.08
N PRO A 148 -0.18 -10.62 -7.23
CA PRO A 148 1.14 -11.20 -7.43
C PRO A 148 1.15 -12.69 -7.12
N GLU A 149 1.91 -13.45 -7.89
CA GLU A 149 2.12 -14.87 -7.64
C GLU A 149 2.61 -15.14 -6.20
N PRO A 150 2.03 -16.14 -5.50
CA PRO A 150 2.45 -16.47 -4.15
C PRO A 150 3.86 -17.07 -4.11
N GLN A 151 4.60 -16.72 -3.08
CA GLN A 151 5.96 -17.22 -2.83
C GLN A 151 5.91 -18.64 -2.23
N VAL A 152 5.77 -19.65 -3.07
CA VAL A 152 5.53 -21.04 -2.67
C VAL A 152 6.59 -21.56 -1.69
N ALA A 153 7.88 -21.29 -1.94
CA ALA A 153 8.96 -21.71 -1.05
C ALA A 153 8.87 -21.09 0.35
N THR A 154 8.41 -19.83 0.43
CA THR A 154 8.20 -19.12 1.70
C THR A 154 7.04 -19.74 2.48
N LEU A 155 5.95 -20.10 1.81
CA LEU A 155 4.80 -20.74 2.40
C LEU A 155 5.11 -22.19 2.85
N ALA A 156 5.90 -22.94 2.10
CA ALA A 156 6.35 -24.29 2.50
C ALA A 156 7.16 -24.24 3.81
N ARG A 157 8.05 -23.24 3.95
CA ARG A 157 8.80 -23.03 5.19
C ARG A 157 7.87 -22.67 6.36
N ALA A 158 6.83 -21.85 6.12
CA ALA A 158 5.86 -21.51 7.16
C ALA A 158 5.12 -22.77 7.66
N LEU A 159 4.65 -23.63 6.74
CA LEU A 159 4.01 -24.91 7.10
C LEU A 159 4.94 -25.85 7.85
N HIS A 160 6.20 -25.94 7.44
CA HIS A 160 7.20 -26.73 8.17
C HIS A 160 7.35 -26.23 9.61
N ASP A 161 7.47 -24.91 9.82
CA ASP A 161 7.58 -24.33 11.14
C ASP A 161 6.29 -24.50 11.97
N VAL A 162 5.11 -24.47 11.32
CA VAL A 162 3.81 -24.78 11.96
C VAL A 162 3.79 -26.22 12.44
N ALA A 163 4.17 -27.19 11.59
CA ALA A 163 4.17 -28.61 11.93
C ALA A 163 5.13 -28.95 13.09
N ARG A 164 6.21 -28.20 13.25
CA ARG A 164 7.13 -28.35 14.41
C ARG A 164 6.49 -27.94 15.74
N VAL A 165 5.55 -26.99 15.71
CA VAL A 165 4.84 -26.50 16.92
C VAL A 165 3.53 -27.27 17.13
N PHE A 166 2.87 -27.61 16.03
CA PHE A 166 1.62 -28.35 16.00
C PHE A 166 1.79 -29.63 15.14
N PRO A 167 2.35 -30.71 15.72
CA PRO A 167 2.61 -31.94 14.94
C PRO A 167 1.39 -32.55 14.26
N ALA A 168 0.20 -32.34 14.84
CA ALA A 168 -1.07 -32.76 14.25
C ALA A 168 -1.38 -32.10 12.90
N LEU A 169 -0.75 -30.97 12.58
CA LEU A 169 -0.88 -30.29 11.29
C LEU A 169 0.21 -30.71 10.27
N ALA A 170 1.04 -31.69 10.61
CA ALA A 170 2.03 -32.21 9.68
C ALA A 170 1.34 -32.86 8.47
N GLY A 171 1.72 -32.46 7.25
CA GLY A 171 1.14 -32.98 6.02
C GLY A 171 -0.27 -32.52 5.70
N VAL A 172 -0.84 -31.56 6.45
CA VAL A 172 -2.17 -31.02 6.15
C VAL A 172 -2.21 -30.50 4.70
N PRO A 173 -3.22 -30.86 3.88
CA PRO A 173 -3.32 -30.40 2.50
C PRO A 173 -3.49 -28.88 2.42
N VAL A 174 -2.79 -28.24 1.50
CA VAL A 174 -2.98 -26.83 1.16
C VAL A 174 -4.05 -26.73 0.10
N VAL A 175 -5.13 -26.02 0.44
CA VAL A 175 -6.28 -25.83 -0.45
C VAL A 175 -6.05 -24.67 -1.40
N GLU A 176 -5.43 -23.59 -0.91
CA GLU A 176 -5.23 -22.38 -1.70
C GLU A 176 -3.99 -21.62 -1.23
N ARG A 177 -3.38 -20.92 -2.17
CA ARG A 177 -2.29 -19.97 -1.93
C ARG A 177 -2.57 -18.69 -2.70
N TRP A 178 -2.27 -17.55 -2.10
CA TRP A 178 -2.36 -16.26 -2.79
C TRP A 178 -1.24 -15.33 -2.36
N GLY A 179 -0.94 -14.38 -3.23
CA GLY A 179 -0.07 -13.25 -2.94
C GLY A 179 -0.88 -12.00 -2.62
N GLY A 180 -0.20 -11.00 -2.11
CA GLY A 180 -0.74 -9.67 -1.90
C GLY A 180 0.38 -8.65 -1.81
N ILE A 181 0.06 -7.41 -2.06
CA ILE A 181 1.00 -6.30 -1.91
C ILE A 181 0.62 -5.50 -0.67
N ILE A 182 1.59 -5.34 0.21
CA ILE A 182 1.49 -4.48 1.39
C ILE A 182 2.20 -3.16 1.06
N ASP A 183 1.53 -2.07 1.29
CA ASP A 183 2.08 -0.71 1.24
C ASP A 183 2.71 -0.35 2.58
N VAL A 184 3.98 0.02 2.58
CA VAL A 184 4.77 0.25 3.80
C VAL A 184 5.34 1.66 3.79
N THR A 185 5.19 2.37 4.91
CA THR A 185 5.82 3.66 5.19
C THR A 185 7.15 3.46 5.97
N PRO A 186 8.05 4.45 5.99
CA PRO A 186 9.35 4.32 6.67
C PRO A 186 9.27 3.99 8.17
N ASP A 187 8.24 4.48 8.85
CA ASP A 187 8.00 4.31 10.29
C ASP A 187 6.92 3.27 10.62
N GLY A 188 6.24 2.74 9.58
CA GLY A 188 5.14 1.79 9.74
C GLY A 188 3.81 2.42 10.16
N VAL A 189 3.77 3.75 10.35
CA VAL A 189 2.57 4.52 10.70
C VAL A 189 1.88 4.98 9.41
N PRO A 190 0.55 4.89 9.27
CA PRO A 190 -0.14 5.35 8.07
C PRO A 190 0.00 6.86 7.84
N VAL A 191 -0.14 7.28 6.60
CA VAL A 191 -0.36 8.69 6.24
C VAL A 191 -1.86 8.91 6.14
N ILE A 192 -2.38 9.81 6.99
CA ILE A 192 -3.77 10.29 6.93
C ILE A 192 -3.69 11.80 7.06
N ASP A 193 -3.70 12.49 5.91
CA ASP A 193 -3.37 13.92 5.87
C ASP A 193 -4.05 14.63 4.71
N GLN A 194 -4.35 15.91 4.91
CA GLN A 194 -4.69 16.82 3.81
C GLN A 194 -3.42 17.16 3.03
N THR A 195 -3.51 17.12 1.73
CA THR A 195 -2.33 17.34 0.88
C THR A 195 -1.96 18.83 0.84
N PRO A 196 -0.76 19.22 1.26
CA PRO A 196 -0.29 20.60 1.09
C PRO A 196 -0.30 20.99 -0.39
N GLY A 197 -0.85 22.18 -0.70
CA GLY A 197 -0.89 22.72 -2.06
C GLY A 197 -1.99 22.15 -2.98
N LEU A 198 -2.79 21.19 -2.52
CA LEU A 198 -3.95 20.70 -3.26
C LEU A 198 -5.15 20.51 -2.32
N ALA A 199 -5.92 21.58 -2.15
CA ALA A 199 -7.09 21.56 -1.29
C ALA A 199 -8.14 20.56 -1.79
N GLY A 200 -8.75 19.84 -0.86
CA GLY A 200 -9.76 18.80 -1.15
C GLY A 200 -9.17 17.41 -1.41
N LEU A 201 -7.85 17.20 -1.40
CA LEU A 201 -7.27 15.87 -1.43
C LEU A 201 -6.81 15.46 -0.03
N VAL A 202 -7.39 14.37 0.48
CA VAL A 202 -6.96 13.66 1.70
C VAL A 202 -6.29 12.35 1.28
N ILE A 203 -5.09 12.09 1.77
CA ILE A 203 -4.39 10.81 1.60
C ILE A 203 -4.69 9.94 2.82
N ALA A 204 -5.06 8.67 2.62
CA ALA A 204 -5.26 7.67 3.67
C ALA A 204 -4.63 6.35 3.22
N THR A 205 -3.34 6.13 3.51
CA THR A 205 -2.56 5.01 2.97
C THR A 205 -1.37 4.64 3.86
N GLY A 206 -0.61 3.60 3.50
CA GLY A 206 0.62 3.24 4.21
C GLY A 206 0.36 2.47 5.49
N PHE A 207 -0.68 1.66 5.54
CA PHE A 207 -1.08 0.92 6.75
C PHE A 207 -0.13 -0.20 7.16
N SER A 208 0.89 -0.50 6.36
CA SER A 208 2.01 -1.40 6.70
C SER A 208 1.57 -2.79 7.22
N GLY A 209 0.45 -3.30 6.67
CA GLY A 209 -0.14 -4.59 7.05
C GLY A 209 -1.11 -4.54 8.26
N HIS A 210 -1.37 -3.38 8.83
CA HIS A 210 -2.26 -3.20 10.00
C HIS A 210 -3.66 -2.63 9.64
N GLY A 211 -3.93 -2.42 8.35
CA GLY A 211 -5.10 -1.69 7.86
C GLY A 211 -6.44 -2.28 8.30
N PHE A 212 -6.56 -3.60 8.46
CA PHE A 212 -7.83 -4.21 8.88
C PHE A 212 -8.26 -3.75 10.28
N GLY A 213 -7.33 -3.69 11.23
CA GLY A 213 -7.63 -3.24 12.59
C GLY A 213 -7.77 -1.72 12.72
N LEU A 214 -6.99 -0.98 11.93
CA LEU A 214 -6.97 0.49 11.98
C LEU A 214 -8.07 1.14 11.10
N GLY A 215 -8.62 0.40 10.14
CA GLY A 215 -9.52 0.91 9.10
C GLY A 215 -10.68 1.77 9.61
N PRO A 216 -11.43 1.36 10.63
CA PRO A 216 -12.56 2.16 11.13
C PRO A 216 -12.12 3.53 11.67
N GLY A 217 -11.09 3.57 12.53
CA GLY A 217 -10.59 4.84 13.08
C GLY A 217 -9.90 5.72 12.04
N ALA A 218 -9.13 5.09 11.13
CA ALA A 218 -8.49 5.79 10.03
C ALA A 218 -9.50 6.36 9.02
N GLY A 219 -10.57 5.61 8.75
CA GLY A 219 -11.67 6.06 7.89
C GLY A 219 -12.42 7.24 8.49
N GLN A 220 -12.64 7.21 9.80
CA GLN A 220 -13.25 8.35 10.52
C GLN A 220 -12.36 9.60 10.41
N LEU A 221 -11.06 9.49 10.77
CA LEU A 221 -10.14 10.61 10.66
C LEU A 221 -10.05 11.17 9.23
N ALA A 222 -9.98 10.30 8.23
CA ALA A 222 -9.95 10.73 6.83
C ALA A 222 -11.24 11.46 6.41
N ALA A 223 -12.40 11.02 6.89
CA ALA A 223 -13.68 11.68 6.64
C ALA A 223 -13.76 13.05 7.34
N GLU A 224 -13.32 13.14 8.59
CA GLU A 224 -13.26 14.40 9.36
C GLU A 224 -12.37 15.43 8.64
N LEU A 225 -11.18 15.02 8.20
CA LEU A 225 -10.30 15.87 7.42
C LEU A 225 -10.93 16.30 6.07
N ALA A 226 -11.61 15.39 5.37
CA ALA A 226 -12.22 15.67 4.08
C ALA A 226 -13.42 16.63 4.18
N THR A 227 -14.14 16.60 5.30
CA THR A 227 -15.30 17.46 5.55
C THR A 227 -14.98 18.73 6.30
N GLY A 228 -13.74 18.87 6.80
CA GLY A 228 -13.35 20.01 7.64
C GLY A 228 -13.94 19.95 9.05
N THR A 229 -14.39 18.78 9.50
CA THR A 229 -14.86 18.56 10.87
C THR A 229 -13.64 18.41 11.81
N GLU A 230 -13.77 18.85 13.05
CA GLU A 230 -12.70 18.71 14.05
C GLU A 230 -12.41 17.21 14.30
N PRO A 231 -11.16 16.77 14.12
CA PRO A 231 -10.79 15.38 14.29
C PRO A 231 -10.95 14.89 15.74
N LEU A 232 -11.51 13.68 15.92
CA LEU A 232 -11.63 13.04 17.23
C LEU A 232 -10.26 12.69 17.83
N VAL A 233 -9.26 12.43 16.98
CA VAL A 233 -7.89 12.12 17.38
C VAL A 233 -6.92 13.14 16.79
N ASP A 234 -5.81 13.40 17.49
CA ASP A 234 -4.75 14.27 16.97
C ASP A 234 -4.22 13.75 15.63
N PRO A 235 -4.35 14.50 14.52
CA PRO A 235 -3.84 14.08 13.22
C PRO A 235 -2.32 14.23 13.06
N ALA A 236 -1.64 14.94 13.95
CA ALA A 236 -0.22 15.29 13.82
C ALA A 236 0.70 14.05 13.60
N PRO A 237 0.52 12.90 14.28
CA PRO A 237 1.34 11.70 14.04
C PRO A 237 1.18 11.10 12.65
N PHE A 238 0.10 11.43 11.91
CA PHE A 238 -0.24 10.84 10.62
C PHE A 238 0.08 11.75 9.43
N ARG A 239 0.62 12.93 9.69
CA ARG A 239 0.92 13.91 8.64
C ARG A 239 2.01 13.43 7.70
N LEU A 240 1.90 13.81 6.42
CA LEU A 240 2.87 13.47 5.39
C LEU A 240 4.21 14.21 5.60
N ASP A 241 4.17 15.45 6.08
CA ASP A 241 5.35 16.29 6.29
C ASP A 241 6.32 15.77 7.39
N ARG A 242 5.90 14.81 8.22
CA ARG A 242 6.79 14.14 9.19
C ARG A 242 7.99 13.43 8.53
N PHE A 243 7.92 13.17 7.24
CA PHE A 243 9.01 12.59 6.45
C PHE A 243 9.93 13.64 5.77
N GLY A 244 9.75 14.90 6.08
CA GLY A 244 10.47 16.06 5.50
C GLY A 244 9.64 16.80 4.46
N SER A 245 10.21 17.87 3.89
CA SER A 245 9.51 18.78 2.98
C SER A 245 8.78 18.03 1.86
N VAL A 246 7.48 18.27 1.75
CA VAL A 246 6.64 17.85 0.63
C VAL A 246 6.82 18.88 -0.47
N ALA A 247 7.29 18.49 -1.66
CA ALA A 247 7.31 19.39 -2.80
C ALA A 247 5.87 19.81 -3.13
N SER A 248 5.62 21.09 -3.24
CA SER A 248 4.33 21.60 -3.73
C SER A 248 4.20 21.23 -5.21
N PRO A 249 3.01 20.83 -5.69
CA PRO A 249 2.80 20.57 -7.11
C PRO A 249 3.09 21.84 -7.90
N GLU A 250 4.03 21.76 -8.84
CA GLU A 250 4.23 22.84 -9.82
C GLU A 250 2.93 23.00 -10.61
N THR A 251 2.40 24.19 -10.59
CA THR A 251 1.23 24.59 -11.39
C THR A 251 1.60 24.36 -12.85
N THR A 252 1.13 23.29 -13.46
CA THR A 252 1.29 23.05 -14.90
C THR A 252 0.56 24.21 -15.60
N ARG A 253 1.33 25.18 -16.09
CA ARG A 253 0.79 26.25 -16.94
C ARG A 253 0.21 25.58 -18.17
N SER A 254 -1.10 25.62 -18.30
CA SER A 254 -1.80 25.36 -19.55
C SER A 254 -1.31 26.37 -20.57
N THR A 255 -0.44 25.95 -21.48
CA THR A 255 -0.17 26.69 -22.70
C THR A 255 -1.37 26.48 -23.63
N ALA A 256 -2.37 27.36 -23.49
CA ALA A 256 -3.35 27.52 -24.55
C ALA A 256 -2.61 28.06 -25.79
N PRO A 257 -2.86 27.53 -26.99
CA PRO A 257 -2.29 28.09 -28.20
C PRO A 257 -2.92 29.47 -28.45
N ASP A 258 -2.07 30.48 -28.63
CA ASP A 258 -2.48 31.80 -29.09
C ASP A 258 -3.26 31.69 -30.39
N SER A 259 -4.48 32.17 -30.36
CA SER A 259 -5.31 32.36 -31.54
C SER A 259 -4.71 33.48 -32.39
N PRO A 260 -4.53 33.33 -33.70
CA PRO A 260 -4.12 34.46 -34.55
C PRO A 260 -5.27 35.45 -34.64
N SER A 261 -4.98 36.68 -34.28
CA SER A 261 -5.84 37.84 -34.51
C SER A 261 -5.91 38.21 -35.98
N PRO A 262 -7.01 38.83 -36.44
CA PRO A 262 -7.40 39.02 -37.80
C PRO A 262 -6.50 39.93 -38.65
#